data_87f25c0bf8f87093cec55661c14e62de
#
_entry.id   87f25c0bf8f87093cec55661c14e62de
#
_cell.length_a   1.000
_cell.length_b   1.000
_cell.length_c   1.000
_cell.angle_alpha   90.00
_cell.angle_beta   90.00
_cell.angle_gamma   90.00
#
_symmetry.space_group_name_H-M   'P 1'
#
loop_
_entity.id
_entity.type
_entity.pdbx_description
1 polymer ?
#
loop_
_entity_poly.entity_id
_entity_poly.type
_entity_poly.pdbx_seq_one_letter_code
_entity_poly.pdbx_strand_id
1 'polypeptide(L)'
;MTRFVDIETPYAAKSEEQLRRNLLYARACVRDSLIRGEVPFASHLLFTQPGILDDNIPEEREIGINAGKELIESLPGIVTVIYEDLGISKGMQFGIDRAQNNGRMVERRNLGDGWEERELEVAQRHSHANSWGINNYGK
;
A
#
# COMPACT_ATOMS: atom_id res chain seq x y z
N MET A 1 -11.32 -15.65 12.47
CA MET A 1 -10.26 -16.15 11.59
C MET A 1 -9.52 -14.98 10.95
N THR A 2 -8.20 -15.00 10.99
CA THR A 2 -7.37 -13.94 10.48
C THR A 2 -7.42 -13.92 8.94
N ARG A 3 -7.65 -12.75 8.37
CA ARG A 3 -7.71 -12.59 6.93
C ARG A 3 -6.49 -11.83 6.45
N PHE A 4 -5.73 -12.45 5.55
CA PHE A 4 -4.59 -11.81 4.91
C PHE A 4 -5.05 -11.14 3.62
N VAL A 5 -4.64 -9.89 3.41
CA VAL A 5 -5.05 -9.15 2.23
C VAL A 5 -3.85 -8.52 1.53
N ASP A 6 -3.89 -8.57 0.21
CA ASP A 6 -2.95 -7.89 -0.67
C ASP A 6 -3.59 -6.57 -1.09
N ILE A 7 -3.02 -5.46 -0.65
CA ILE A 7 -3.57 -4.12 -0.89
C ILE A 7 -3.06 -3.57 -2.22
N GLU A 8 -3.99 -3.19 -3.08
CA GLU A 8 -3.71 -2.54 -4.35
C GLU A 8 -4.17 -1.08 -4.32
N THR A 9 -3.24 -0.15 -4.49
CA THR A 9 -3.49 1.29 -4.60
C THR A 9 -2.55 1.90 -5.63
N PRO A 10 -2.82 3.11 -6.15
CA PRO A 10 -1.91 3.75 -7.10
C PRO A 10 -0.56 4.08 -6.49
N TYR A 11 0.52 3.88 -7.24
CA TYR A 11 1.87 4.27 -6.83
C TYR A 11 2.52 5.22 -7.83
N ALA A 12 2.62 4.83 -9.11
CA ALA A 12 3.27 5.63 -10.12
C ALA A 12 2.65 7.03 -10.20
N ALA A 13 3.50 8.05 -10.24
CA ALA A 13 3.07 9.44 -10.19
C ALA A 13 3.84 10.29 -11.21
N LYS A 14 3.20 11.36 -11.70
CA LYS A 14 3.79 12.29 -12.66
C LYS A 14 4.45 13.48 -11.99
N SER A 15 4.29 13.61 -10.67
CA SER A 15 4.85 14.71 -9.87
C SER A 15 5.12 14.26 -8.45
N GLU A 16 5.96 15.00 -7.72
CA GLU A 16 6.20 14.74 -6.31
C GLU A 16 4.94 14.89 -5.47
N GLU A 17 4.10 15.85 -5.82
CA GLU A 17 2.83 16.08 -5.14
C GLU A 17 1.90 14.89 -5.30
N GLN A 18 1.79 14.35 -6.51
CA GLN A 18 0.98 13.16 -6.78
C GLN A 18 1.55 11.95 -6.05
N LEU A 19 2.87 11.78 -6.02
CA LEU A 19 3.51 10.69 -5.29
C LEU A 19 3.20 10.77 -3.80
N ARG A 20 3.31 11.95 -3.21
CA ARG A 20 2.97 12.14 -1.78
C ARG A 20 1.52 11.79 -1.50
N ARG A 21 0.61 12.18 -2.38
CA ARG A 21 -0.81 11.86 -2.24
C ARG A 21 -1.05 10.36 -2.36
N ASN A 22 -0.38 9.70 -3.31
CA ASN A 22 -0.48 8.25 -3.47
C ASN A 22 0.04 7.51 -2.23
N LEU A 23 1.15 7.98 -1.65
CA LEU A 23 1.70 7.39 -0.43
C LEU A 23 0.77 7.60 0.77
N LEU A 24 0.23 8.78 0.91
CA LEU A 24 -0.75 9.08 1.96
C LEU A 24 -1.97 8.16 1.83
N TYR A 25 -2.46 7.98 0.61
CA TYR A 25 -3.59 7.12 0.31
C TYR A 25 -3.28 5.64 0.65
N ALA A 26 -2.12 5.15 0.22
CA ALA A 26 -1.70 3.78 0.51
C ALA A 26 -1.63 3.53 2.02
N ARG A 27 -1.07 4.48 2.77
CA ARG A 27 -1.02 4.39 4.24
C ARG A 27 -2.41 4.37 4.86
N ALA A 28 -3.30 5.21 4.36
CA ALA A 28 -4.70 5.24 4.82
C ALA A 28 -5.40 3.91 4.58
N CYS A 29 -5.16 3.29 3.42
CA CYS A 29 -5.75 2.00 3.07
C CYS A 29 -5.20 0.87 3.95
N VAL A 30 -3.90 0.85 4.21
CA VAL A 30 -3.29 -0.12 5.12
C VAL A 30 -3.88 0.04 6.53
N ARG A 31 -4.01 1.28 6.99
CA ARG A 31 -4.63 1.57 8.28
C ARG A 31 -6.09 1.08 8.33
N ASP A 32 -6.87 1.36 7.29
CA ASP A 32 -8.26 0.90 7.22
C ASP A 32 -8.37 -0.62 7.34
N SER A 33 -7.51 -1.33 6.63
CA SER A 33 -7.45 -2.79 6.68
C SER A 33 -7.10 -3.31 8.08
N LEU A 34 -6.08 -2.70 8.70
CA LEU A 34 -5.68 -3.07 10.08
C LEU A 34 -6.81 -2.84 11.08
N ILE A 35 -7.52 -1.72 10.97
CA ILE A 35 -8.66 -1.40 11.86
C ILE A 35 -9.79 -2.39 11.65
N ARG A 36 -9.96 -2.93 10.45
CA ARG A 36 -10.94 -4.01 10.17
C ARG A 36 -10.52 -5.34 10.79
N GLY A 37 -9.33 -5.46 11.34
CA GLY A 37 -8.82 -6.70 11.92
C GLY A 37 -8.14 -7.62 10.90
N GLU A 38 -7.83 -7.12 9.73
CA GLU A 38 -7.12 -7.86 8.69
C GLU A 38 -5.60 -7.72 8.85
N VAL A 39 -4.85 -8.56 8.14
CA VAL A 39 -3.39 -8.44 8.04
C VAL A 39 -3.04 -8.01 6.62
N PRO A 40 -2.81 -6.72 6.39
CA PRO A 40 -2.54 -6.19 5.06
C PRO A 40 -1.08 -6.28 4.67
N PHE A 41 -0.86 -6.49 3.37
CA PHE A 41 0.43 -6.38 2.75
C PHE A 41 0.32 -5.45 1.54
N ALA A 42 1.16 -4.43 1.48
CA ALA A 42 1.22 -3.47 0.38
C ALA A 42 2.67 -3.37 -0.08
N SER A 43 3.05 -4.22 -1.03
CA SER A 43 4.45 -4.33 -1.49
C SER A 43 4.98 -3.00 -2.04
N HIS A 44 4.15 -2.29 -2.80
CA HIS A 44 4.51 -1.00 -3.39
C HIS A 44 4.73 0.10 -2.36
N LEU A 45 4.19 -0.04 -1.15
CA LEU A 45 4.45 0.88 -0.06
C LEU A 45 5.67 0.45 0.75
N LEU A 46 5.73 -0.83 1.11
CA LEU A 46 6.80 -1.36 1.96
C LEU A 46 8.17 -1.31 1.27
N PHE A 47 8.24 -1.82 0.04
CA PHE A 47 9.54 -1.97 -0.64
C PHE A 47 10.07 -0.68 -1.24
N THR A 48 9.27 0.35 -1.34
CA THR A 48 9.67 1.65 -1.89
C THR A 48 10.02 2.68 -0.82
N GLN A 49 10.07 2.26 0.44
CA GLN A 49 10.54 3.14 1.50
C GLN A 49 12.00 3.54 1.28
N PRO A 50 12.39 4.77 1.64
CA PRO A 50 13.78 5.22 1.46
C PRO A 50 14.79 4.23 2.04
N GLY A 51 15.78 3.87 1.23
CA GLY A 51 16.81 2.93 1.63
C GLY A 51 16.49 1.46 1.38
N ILE A 52 15.30 1.15 0.85
CA ILE A 52 14.94 -0.24 0.51
C ILE A 52 15.11 -0.45 -0.99
N LEU A 53 14.17 -0.03 -1.82
CA LEU A 53 14.28 -0.13 -3.27
C LEU A 53 13.84 1.19 -3.91
N ASP A 54 14.49 1.54 -5.02
CA ASP A 54 14.11 2.69 -5.83
C ASP A 54 13.30 2.21 -7.02
N ASP A 55 12.01 2.54 -7.04
CA ASP A 55 11.09 2.11 -8.10
C ASP A 55 11.41 2.73 -9.46
N ASN A 56 12.24 3.78 -9.50
CA ASN A 56 12.69 4.39 -10.74
C ASN A 56 13.84 3.63 -11.41
N ILE A 57 14.46 2.70 -10.68
CA ILE A 57 15.52 1.83 -11.21
C ILE A 57 14.87 0.52 -11.63
N PRO A 58 14.87 0.20 -12.96
CA PRO A 58 14.15 -0.99 -13.45
C PRO A 58 14.51 -2.29 -12.77
N GLU A 59 15.78 -2.51 -12.47
CA GLU A 59 16.26 -3.72 -11.81
C GLU A 59 15.74 -3.83 -10.38
N GLU A 60 15.71 -2.71 -9.65
CA GLU A 60 15.20 -2.68 -8.27
C GLU A 60 13.67 -2.83 -8.25
N ARG A 61 12.99 -2.20 -9.19
CA ARG A 61 11.54 -2.36 -9.34
C ARG A 61 11.16 -3.82 -9.57
N GLU A 62 11.91 -4.52 -10.41
CA GLU A 62 11.68 -5.93 -10.70
C GLU A 62 11.88 -6.80 -9.45
N ILE A 63 12.90 -6.51 -8.64
CA ILE A 63 13.14 -7.21 -7.38
C ILE A 63 11.92 -7.09 -6.47
N GLY A 64 11.39 -5.87 -6.33
CA GLY A 64 10.22 -5.62 -5.48
C GLY A 64 8.97 -6.32 -5.97
N ILE A 65 8.71 -6.27 -7.27
CA ILE A 65 7.55 -6.93 -7.89
C ILE A 65 7.63 -8.44 -7.68
N ASN A 66 8.79 -9.04 -7.90
CA ASN A 66 8.98 -10.49 -7.76
C ASN A 66 8.84 -10.94 -6.30
N ALA A 67 9.39 -10.18 -5.36
CA ALA A 67 9.27 -10.49 -3.94
C ALA A 67 7.81 -10.43 -3.49
N GLY A 68 7.09 -9.41 -3.88
CA GLY A 68 5.66 -9.27 -3.57
C GLY A 68 4.84 -10.41 -4.15
N LYS A 69 5.12 -10.74 -5.40
CA LYS A 69 4.45 -11.86 -6.08
C LYS A 69 4.67 -13.19 -5.35
N GLU A 70 5.91 -13.47 -4.95
CA GLU A 70 6.24 -14.70 -4.23
C GLU A 70 5.52 -14.78 -2.88
N LEU A 71 5.48 -13.68 -2.13
CA LEU A 71 4.77 -13.65 -0.86
C LEU A 71 3.28 -13.97 -1.06
N ILE A 72 2.66 -13.29 -2.01
CA ILE A 72 1.22 -13.42 -2.26
C ILE A 72 0.88 -14.83 -2.73
N GLU A 73 1.68 -15.39 -3.63
CA GLU A 73 1.44 -16.74 -4.15
C GLU A 73 1.67 -17.83 -3.12
N SER A 74 2.47 -17.56 -2.09
CA SER A 74 2.74 -18.51 -1.01
C SER A 74 1.71 -18.49 0.11
N LEU A 75 0.75 -17.55 0.07
CA LEU A 75 -0.29 -17.41 1.09
C LEU A 75 -1.66 -17.86 0.55
N PRO A 76 -2.05 -19.14 0.76
CA PRO A 76 -3.37 -19.60 0.31
C PRO A 76 -4.48 -18.79 0.96
N GLY A 77 -5.46 -18.40 0.15
CA GLY A 77 -6.61 -17.66 0.65
C GLY A 77 -6.40 -16.16 0.84
N ILE A 78 -5.22 -15.63 0.48
CA ILE A 78 -5.03 -14.18 0.49
C ILE A 78 -6.00 -13.53 -0.50
N VAL A 79 -6.64 -12.43 -0.07
CA VAL A 79 -7.60 -11.70 -0.90
C VAL A 79 -6.91 -10.45 -1.43
N THR A 80 -7.06 -10.19 -2.73
CA THR A 80 -6.58 -8.95 -3.31
C THR A 80 -7.65 -7.88 -3.10
N VAL A 81 -7.30 -6.81 -2.39
CA VAL A 81 -8.21 -5.72 -2.05
C VAL A 81 -7.81 -4.48 -2.82
N ILE A 82 -8.76 -3.97 -3.59
CA ILE A 82 -8.57 -2.80 -4.44
C ILE A 82 -9.24 -1.59 -3.77
N TYR A 83 -8.45 -0.59 -3.40
CA TYR A 83 -8.99 0.68 -2.92
C TYR A 83 -9.01 1.65 -4.10
N GLU A 84 -10.18 2.06 -4.49
CA GLU A 84 -10.38 2.74 -5.77
C GLU A 84 -10.83 4.19 -5.68
N ASP A 85 -10.67 4.85 -4.52
CA ASP A 85 -11.00 6.26 -4.38
C ASP A 85 -10.25 7.16 -5.36
N LEU A 86 -9.02 6.77 -5.74
CA LEU A 86 -8.20 7.50 -6.72
C LEU A 86 -8.26 6.88 -8.12
N GLY A 87 -9.17 5.94 -8.37
CA GLY A 87 -9.25 5.21 -9.61
C GLY A 87 -8.35 3.98 -9.64
N ILE A 88 -8.32 3.30 -10.78
CA ILE A 88 -7.53 2.10 -10.97
C ILE A 88 -6.38 2.40 -11.93
N SER A 89 -5.14 2.34 -11.43
CA SER A 89 -3.95 2.54 -12.23
C SER A 89 -3.60 1.29 -13.04
N LYS A 90 -2.65 1.42 -13.98
CA LYS A 90 -2.15 0.25 -14.73
C LYS A 90 -1.58 -0.82 -13.81
N GLY A 91 -0.81 -0.42 -12.80
CA GLY A 91 -0.26 -1.35 -11.82
C GLY A 91 -1.33 -2.08 -11.04
N MET A 92 -2.38 -1.38 -10.63
CA MET A 92 -3.52 -1.96 -9.95
C MET A 92 -4.23 -2.98 -10.86
N GLN A 93 -4.43 -2.63 -12.14
CA GLN A 93 -5.06 -3.54 -13.10
C GLN A 93 -4.22 -4.82 -13.27
N PHE A 94 -2.89 -4.69 -13.30
CA PHE A 94 -1.98 -5.85 -13.30
C PHE A 94 -2.22 -6.75 -12.09
N GLY A 95 -2.37 -6.16 -10.91
CA GLY A 95 -2.66 -6.91 -9.69
C GLY A 95 -4.01 -7.63 -9.74
N ILE A 96 -5.03 -6.95 -10.28
CA ILE A 96 -6.36 -7.54 -10.46
C ILE A 96 -6.28 -8.74 -11.41
N ASP A 97 -5.66 -8.56 -12.57
CA ASP A 97 -5.55 -9.61 -13.59
C ASP A 97 -4.80 -10.82 -13.04
N ARG A 98 -3.71 -10.59 -12.31
CA ARG A 98 -2.93 -11.65 -11.69
C ARG A 98 -3.77 -12.41 -10.66
N ALA A 99 -4.51 -11.70 -9.82
CA ALA A 99 -5.38 -12.31 -8.83
C ALA A 99 -6.42 -13.21 -9.51
N GLN A 100 -7.09 -12.70 -10.53
CA GLN A 100 -8.11 -13.44 -11.28
C GLN A 100 -7.52 -14.66 -11.99
N ASN A 101 -6.35 -14.50 -12.62
CA ASN A 101 -5.67 -15.59 -13.33
C ASN A 101 -5.24 -16.70 -12.37
N ASN A 102 -4.98 -16.39 -11.12
CA ASN A 102 -4.57 -17.34 -10.10
C ASN A 102 -5.73 -17.81 -9.21
N GLY A 103 -6.97 -17.46 -9.57
CA GLY A 103 -8.16 -17.87 -8.83
C GLY A 103 -8.30 -17.23 -7.47
N ARG A 104 -7.61 -16.12 -7.22
CA ARG A 104 -7.74 -15.38 -5.96
C ARG A 104 -8.98 -14.48 -5.99
N MET A 105 -9.57 -14.30 -4.81
CA MET A 105 -10.69 -13.39 -4.64
C MET A 105 -10.20 -11.93 -4.76
N VAL A 106 -11.00 -11.11 -5.44
CA VAL A 106 -10.76 -9.66 -5.55
C VAL A 106 -11.92 -8.93 -4.88
N GLU A 107 -11.61 -8.03 -3.97
CA GLU A 107 -12.60 -7.21 -3.29
C GLU A 107 -12.31 -5.75 -3.56
N ARG A 108 -13.35 -4.96 -3.85
CA ARG A 108 -13.24 -3.52 -4.10
C ARG A 108 -13.70 -2.75 -2.88
N ARG A 109 -12.97 -1.68 -2.55
CA ARG A 109 -13.27 -0.83 -1.40
C ARG A 109 -13.04 0.64 -1.73
N ASN A 110 -13.69 1.48 -0.93
CA ASN A 110 -13.44 2.91 -0.88
C ASN A 110 -13.26 3.32 0.58
N LEU A 111 -12.35 4.26 0.82
CA LEU A 111 -12.24 4.91 2.12
C LEU A 111 -13.40 5.87 2.35
N GLY A 112 -13.93 6.43 1.26
CA GLY A 112 -15.04 7.37 1.28
C GLY A 112 -14.58 8.82 1.31
N ASP A 113 -15.54 9.73 1.10
CA ASP A 113 -15.28 11.16 1.08
C ASP A 113 -14.65 11.61 2.41
N GLY A 114 -13.74 12.56 2.33
CA GLY A 114 -13.05 13.09 3.50
C GLY A 114 -11.87 12.24 3.97
N TRP A 115 -11.48 11.20 3.22
CA TRP A 115 -10.37 10.32 3.61
C TRP A 115 -9.06 11.10 3.77
N GLU A 116 -8.83 12.07 2.89
CA GLU A 116 -7.56 12.80 2.85
C GLU A 116 -7.38 13.65 4.11
N GLU A 117 -8.41 14.39 4.48
CA GLU A 117 -8.38 15.22 5.69
C GLU A 117 -8.22 14.36 6.95
N ARG A 118 -8.92 13.24 7.02
CA ARG A 118 -8.81 12.32 8.16
C ARG A 118 -7.40 11.74 8.27
N GLU A 119 -6.82 11.33 7.15
CA GLU A 119 -5.48 10.73 7.15
C GLU A 119 -4.40 11.77 7.43
N LEU A 120 -4.57 13.00 6.96
CA LEU A 120 -3.65 14.08 7.30
C LEU A 120 -3.63 14.34 8.81
N GLU A 121 -4.78 14.29 9.47
CA GLU A 121 -4.85 14.41 10.93
C GLU A 121 -4.14 13.24 11.63
N VAL A 122 -4.35 12.01 11.16
CA VAL A 122 -3.68 10.83 11.70
C VAL A 122 -2.17 10.95 11.54
N ALA A 123 -1.70 11.30 10.33
CA ALA A 123 -0.27 11.47 10.04
C ALA A 123 0.35 12.55 10.93
N GLN A 124 -0.38 13.63 11.17
CA GLN A 124 0.09 14.73 12.03
C GLN A 124 0.21 14.26 13.47
N ARG A 125 -0.75 13.51 13.99
CA ARG A 125 -0.68 12.94 15.35
C ARG A 125 0.51 11.99 15.48
N HIS A 126 0.73 11.13 14.49
CA HIS A 126 1.85 10.18 14.49
C HIS A 126 3.20 10.89 14.40
N SER A 127 3.29 11.92 13.54
CA SER A 127 4.48 12.74 13.43
C SER A 127 4.83 13.40 14.77
N HIS A 128 3.83 13.92 15.47
CA HIS A 128 3.99 14.53 16.79
C HIS A 128 4.45 13.51 17.83
N ALA A 129 3.83 12.33 17.83
CA ALA A 129 4.21 11.23 18.74
C ALA A 129 5.61 10.71 18.44
N ASN A 130 5.99 10.61 17.17
CA ASN A 130 7.26 10.05 16.76
C ASN A 130 8.43 11.05 16.82
N SER A 131 8.16 12.35 16.89
CA SER A 131 9.21 13.36 16.90
C SER A 131 10.19 13.17 18.07
N TRP A 132 9.69 12.84 19.26
CA TRP A 132 10.56 12.58 20.39
C TRP A 132 11.23 11.18 20.30
N GLY A 133 10.57 10.22 19.68
CA GLY A 133 11.15 8.90 19.41
C GLY A 133 12.30 8.95 18.41
N ILE A 134 12.09 9.66 17.30
CA ILE A 134 13.13 9.85 16.28
C ILE A 134 14.31 10.61 16.85
N ASN A 135 14.06 11.63 17.65
CA ASN A 135 15.12 12.40 18.30
C ASN A 135 15.98 11.55 19.22
N ASN A 136 15.42 10.51 19.80
CA ASN A 136 16.16 9.60 20.67
C ASN A 136 17.00 8.59 19.88
N TYR A 137 16.58 8.26 18.64
CA TYR A 137 17.33 7.33 17.80
C TYR A 137 18.32 8.03 16.87
N GLY A 138 18.07 9.27 16.52
CA GLY A 138 18.89 10.03 15.57
C GLY A 138 20.06 10.78 16.19
N LYS A 139 20.27 10.60 17.47
CA LYS A 139 21.37 11.23 18.20
C LYS A 139 22.28 10.16 18.79
#